data_67ea00e0366470031845f84bb0283b19
#
_entry.id   67ea00e0366470031845f84bb0283b19
#
_cell.length_a   1.000
_cell.length_b   1.000
_cell.length_c   1.000
_cell.angle_alpha   90.00
_cell.angle_beta   90.00
_cell.angle_gamma   90.00
#
_symmetry.space_group_name_H-M   'P 1'
#
loop_
_entity.id
_entity.type
_entity.pdbx_description
1 polymer ?
#
loop_
_entity_poly.entity_id
_entity_poly.type
_entity_poly.pdbx_seq_one_letter_code
_entity_poly.pdbx_strand_id
1 'polypeptide(L)'
;MLTESGKIYDGVNIENAAFPVTICAERVAIFKAVSNGETDLKAIAVVTKNGGMPCGSCRQVMAEFNPDLLVIVADENEKIVAEKRLSDLLPGAFRSDSLV
;
A
#
# COMPACT_ATOMS: atom_id res chain seq x y z
N MET A 1 0.08 7.70 -1.98
CA MET A 1 0.82 7.26 -0.80
C MET A 1 1.56 8.46 -0.23
N LEU A 2 1.35 8.74 1.05
CA LEU A 2 1.93 9.91 1.75
C LEU A 2 3.10 9.45 2.61
N THR A 3 4.24 10.14 2.49
CA THR A 3 5.41 9.89 3.33
C THR A 3 5.44 10.87 4.51
N GLU A 4 6.25 10.57 5.52
CA GLU A 4 6.43 11.45 6.68
C GLU A 4 7.00 12.82 6.30
N SER A 5 7.70 12.93 5.17
CA SER A 5 8.20 14.22 4.66
C SER A 5 7.09 15.12 4.09
N GLY A 6 5.88 14.60 3.95
CA GLY A 6 4.76 15.31 3.36
C GLY A 6 4.63 15.16 1.84
N LYS A 7 5.50 14.39 1.20
CA LYS A 7 5.40 14.13 -0.24
C LYS A 7 4.34 13.06 -0.52
N ILE A 8 3.69 13.20 -1.66
CA ILE A 8 2.68 12.25 -2.13
C ILE A 8 3.21 11.56 -3.39
N TYR A 9 3.12 10.23 -3.41
CA TYR A 9 3.48 9.40 -4.56
C TYR A 9 2.23 8.66 -5.03
N ASP A 10 1.91 8.78 -6.30
CA ASP A 10 0.78 8.08 -6.90
C ASP A 10 1.23 6.82 -7.64
N GLY A 11 0.27 5.96 -7.97
CA GLY A 11 0.52 4.77 -8.75
C GLY A 11 -0.75 4.26 -9.39
N VAL A 12 -0.59 3.52 -10.47
CA VAL A 12 -1.66 2.83 -11.16
C VAL A 12 -1.26 1.37 -11.35
N ASN A 13 -2.24 0.49 -11.57
CA ASN A 13 -1.95 -0.91 -11.87
C ASN A 13 -1.15 -1.01 -13.17
N ILE A 14 -0.11 -1.83 -13.15
CA ILE A 14 0.68 -2.14 -14.34
C ILE A 14 0.39 -3.60 -14.69
N GLU A 15 -0.42 -3.79 -15.71
CA GLU A 15 -0.85 -5.12 -16.14
C GLU A 15 0.21 -5.80 -16.99
N ASN A 16 0.25 -7.14 -16.95
CA ASN A 16 1.18 -7.93 -17.72
C ASN A 16 0.48 -9.21 -18.20
N ALA A 17 0.78 -9.64 -19.43
CA ALA A 17 0.27 -10.91 -19.96
C ALA A 17 0.74 -12.08 -19.10
N ALA A 18 1.94 -12.00 -18.53
CA ALA A 18 2.39 -12.90 -17.47
C ALA A 18 1.83 -12.42 -16.14
N PHE A 19 0.64 -12.89 -15.81
CA PHE A 19 -0.15 -12.39 -14.68
C PHE A 19 0.63 -12.25 -13.36
N PRO A 20 1.50 -13.21 -12.97
CA PRO A 20 2.23 -13.09 -11.71
C PRO A 20 3.15 -11.88 -11.58
N VAL A 21 3.53 -11.22 -12.67
CA VAL A 21 4.38 -10.03 -12.64
C VAL A 21 3.60 -8.73 -12.76
N THR A 22 2.29 -8.79 -12.82
CA THR A 22 1.41 -7.63 -12.71
C THR A 22 1.62 -6.95 -11.37
N ILE A 23 1.70 -5.60 -11.37
CA ILE A 23 1.94 -4.81 -10.16
C ILE A 23 0.72 -3.96 -9.85
N CYS A 24 0.22 -4.06 -8.61
CA CYS A 24 -0.89 -3.23 -8.15
C CYS A 24 -0.45 -1.77 -7.97
N ALA A 25 -1.40 -0.84 -8.09
CA ALA A 25 -1.18 0.60 -7.93
C ALA A 25 -0.48 0.94 -6.62
N GLU A 26 -0.86 0.28 -5.52
CA GLU A 26 -0.28 0.52 -4.20
C GLU A 26 1.22 0.27 -4.19
N ARG A 27 1.66 -0.85 -4.80
CA ARG A 27 3.08 -1.18 -4.86
C ARG A 27 3.84 -0.25 -5.78
N VAL A 28 3.23 0.19 -6.87
CA VAL A 28 3.84 1.19 -7.76
C VAL A 28 4.13 2.47 -6.97
N ALA A 29 3.17 2.97 -6.21
CA ALA A 29 3.33 4.18 -5.41
C ALA A 29 4.40 4.02 -4.33
N ILE A 30 4.39 2.89 -3.62
CA ILE A 30 5.38 2.60 -2.57
C ILE A 30 6.78 2.49 -3.18
N PHE A 31 6.92 1.77 -4.29
CA PHE A 31 8.23 1.59 -4.92
C PHE A 31 8.80 2.90 -5.47
N LYS A 32 7.95 3.80 -5.95
CA LYS A 32 8.37 5.15 -6.34
C LYS A 32 8.97 5.90 -5.14
N ALA A 33 8.27 5.90 -4.00
CA ALA A 33 8.75 6.54 -2.79
C ALA A 33 10.09 5.94 -2.35
N VAL A 34 10.17 4.63 -2.28
CA VAL A 34 11.38 3.90 -1.85
C VAL A 34 12.54 4.19 -2.81
N SER A 35 12.30 4.20 -4.13
CA SER A 35 13.32 4.49 -5.13
C SER A 35 13.81 5.95 -5.06
N ASN A 36 13.02 6.82 -4.44
CA ASN A 36 13.41 8.21 -4.16
C ASN A 36 14.02 8.39 -2.76
N GLY A 37 14.33 7.30 -2.08
CA GLY A 37 14.96 7.33 -0.77
C GLY A 37 14.00 7.54 0.39
N GLU A 38 12.68 7.47 0.18
CA GLU A 38 11.68 7.68 1.23
C GLU A 38 11.05 6.36 1.65
N THR A 39 11.40 5.90 2.84
CA THR A 39 10.91 4.65 3.41
C THR A 39 9.99 4.87 4.62
N ASP A 40 9.86 6.10 5.09
CA ASP A 40 9.00 6.44 6.22
C ASP A 40 7.58 6.75 5.72
N LEU A 41 6.77 5.71 5.59
CA LEU A 41 5.42 5.81 5.05
C LEU A 41 4.44 6.20 6.16
N LYS A 42 3.54 7.13 5.88
CA LYS A 42 2.57 7.64 6.85
C LYS A 42 1.16 7.13 6.58
N ALA A 43 0.70 7.19 5.34
CA ALA A 43 -0.65 6.80 4.96
C ALA A 43 -0.73 6.43 3.48
N ILE A 44 -1.65 5.56 3.14
CA ILE A 44 -1.94 5.23 1.75
C ILE A 44 -3.45 5.31 1.51
N ALA A 45 -3.85 5.91 0.40
CA ALA A 45 -5.24 5.91 -0.05
C ALA A 45 -5.34 5.01 -1.29
N VAL A 46 -6.27 4.06 -1.25
CA VAL A 46 -6.53 3.11 -2.32
C VAL A 46 -7.92 3.39 -2.86
N VAL A 47 -8.02 3.73 -4.14
CA VAL A 47 -9.30 4.00 -4.78
C VAL A 47 -9.58 2.93 -5.81
N THR A 48 -10.69 2.23 -5.66
CA THR A 48 -11.15 1.21 -6.58
C THR A 48 -12.60 1.44 -6.91
N LYS A 49 -13.10 0.77 -7.96
CA LYS A 49 -14.48 0.96 -8.41
C LYS A 49 -15.50 0.71 -7.29
N ASN A 50 -15.28 -0.32 -6.50
CA ASN A 50 -16.23 -0.75 -5.45
C ASN A 50 -15.64 -0.73 -4.04
N GLY A 51 -14.52 -0.05 -3.83
CA GLY A 51 -13.91 0.07 -2.52
C GLY A 51 -13.26 -1.22 -2.02
N GLY A 52 -12.68 -2.01 -2.92
CA GLY A 52 -11.98 -3.24 -2.55
C GLY A 52 -10.73 -2.98 -1.72
N MET A 53 -10.49 -3.84 -0.73
CA MET A 53 -9.32 -3.75 0.14
C MET A 53 -8.04 -4.14 -0.63
N PRO A 54 -6.87 -3.65 -0.22
CA PRO A 54 -5.60 -4.02 -0.86
C PRO A 54 -5.35 -5.53 -0.74
N CYS A 55 -4.75 -6.12 -1.77
CA CYS A 55 -4.44 -7.56 -1.79
C CYS A 55 -3.37 -7.93 -0.78
N GLY A 56 -3.18 -9.23 -0.53
CA GLY A 56 -2.20 -9.71 0.43
C GLY A 56 -0.77 -9.31 0.11
N SER A 57 -0.38 -9.34 -1.18
CA SER A 57 0.96 -8.93 -1.61
C SER A 57 1.21 -7.45 -1.31
N CYS A 58 0.22 -6.60 -1.54
CA CYS A 58 0.33 -5.17 -1.21
C CYS A 58 0.45 -4.95 0.29
N ARG A 59 -0.35 -5.67 1.08
CA ARG A 59 -0.27 -5.60 2.55
C ARG A 59 1.10 -6.01 3.05
N GLN A 60 1.69 -7.06 2.47
CA GLN A 60 3.02 -7.52 2.83
C GLN A 60 4.10 -6.48 2.54
N VAL A 61 4.01 -5.83 1.37
CA VAL A 61 4.95 -4.75 1.01
C VAL A 61 4.78 -3.56 1.96
N MET A 62 3.54 -3.18 2.28
CA MET A 62 3.28 -2.11 3.25
C MET A 62 3.90 -2.41 4.61
N ALA A 63 3.75 -3.65 5.09
CA ALA A 63 4.24 -4.07 6.40
C ALA A 63 5.76 -4.00 6.51
N GLU A 64 6.49 -4.18 5.41
CA GLU A 64 7.94 -4.08 5.42
C GLU A 64 8.39 -2.69 5.87
N PHE A 65 7.67 -1.64 5.46
CA PHE A 65 8.06 -0.26 5.72
C PHE A 65 7.32 0.34 6.93
N ASN A 66 6.05 0.00 7.14
CA ASN A 66 5.30 0.48 8.31
C ASN A 66 4.14 -0.46 8.64
N PRO A 67 4.30 -1.33 9.66
CA PRO A 67 3.23 -2.25 10.06
C PRO A 67 1.97 -1.57 10.59
N ASP A 68 2.05 -0.29 10.98
CA ASP A 68 0.91 0.49 11.46
C ASP A 68 0.47 1.56 10.46
N LEU A 69 0.80 1.38 9.19
CA LEU A 69 0.42 2.31 8.13
C LEU A 69 -1.10 2.57 8.16
N LEU A 70 -1.49 3.83 8.05
CA LEU A 70 -2.90 4.18 7.89
C LEU A 70 -3.33 3.85 6.47
N VAL A 71 -4.32 2.98 6.33
CA VAL A 71 -4.87 2.55 5.04
C VAL A 71 -6.27 3.10 4.89
N ILE A 72 -6.48 3.94 3.89
CA ILE A 72 -7.77 4.54 3.56
C ILE A 72 -8.23 3.94 2.25
N VAL A 73 -9.43 3.38 2.24
CA VAL A 73 -10.01 2.77 1.04
C VAL A 73 -11.26 3.56 0.64
N ALA A 74 -11.31 3.96 -0.62
CA ALA A 74 -12.44 4.70 -1.17
C ALA A 74 -12.93 4.07 -2.46
N ASP A 75 -14.18 4.37 -2.83
CA ASP A 75 -14.75 3.95 -4.10
C ASP A 75 -14.54 5.01 -5.18
N GLU A 76 -15.02 4.76 -6.41
CA GLU A 76 -14.85 5.66 -7.54
C GLU A 76 -15.62 6.99 -7.38
N ASN A 77 -16.54 7.07 -6.43
CA ASN A 77 -17.30 8.29 -6.10
C ASN A 77 -16.64 9.07 -4.95
N GLU A 78 -15.40 8.74 -4.62
CA GLU A 78 -14.62 9.36 -3.55
C GLU A 78 -15.21 9.13 -2.16
N LYS A 79 -16.09 8.12 -2.01
CA LYS A 79 -16.64 7.75 -0.72
C LYS A 79 -15.64 6.86 0.02
N ILE A 80 -15.23 7.27 1.20
CA ILE A 80 -14.37 6.47 2.06
C ILE A 80 -15.21 5.31 2.63
N VAL A 81 -14.81 4.08 2.33
CA VAL A 81 -15.50 2.87 2.78
C VAL A 81 -14.78 2.17 3.91
N ALA A 82 -13.50 2.46 4.11
CA ALA A 82 -12.73 1.89 5.22
C ALA A 82 -11.55 2.79 5.55
N GLU A 83 -11.19 2.81 6.83
CA GLU A 83 -10.03 3.52 7.34
C GLU A 83 -9.47 2.65 8.45
N LYS A 84 -8.35 1.98 8.19
CA LYS A 84 -7.80 0.95 9.05
C LYS A 84 -6.30 1.11 9.22
N ARG A 85 -5.77 0.63 10.33
CA ARG A 85 -4.33 0.43 10.45
C ARG A 85 -3.95 -0.88 9.77
N LEU A 86 -2.78 -0.92 9.16
CA LEU A 86 -2.31 -2.13 8.47
C LEU A 86 -2.24 -3.32 9.42
N SER A 87 -1.92 -3.10 10.68
CA SER A 87 -1.89 -4.17 11.70
C SER A 87 -3.23 -4.89 11.85
N ASP A 88 -4.35 -4.22 11.54
CA ASP A 88 -5.68 -4.84 11.54
C ASP A 88 -5.92 -5.66 10.26
N LEU A 89 -5.23 -5.34 9.17
CA LEU A 89 -5.38 -6.00 7.87
C LEU A 89 -4.38 -7.13 7.66
N LEU A 90 -3.27 -7.10 8.38
CA LEU A 90 -2.22 -8.12 8.30
C LEU A 90 -1.61 -8.31 9.69
N PRO A 91 -2.37 -8.91 10.63
CA PRO A 91 -1.85 -9.17 11.97
C PRO A 91 -0.73 -10.19 11.93
N GLY A 92 0.31 -9.99 12.77
CA GLY A 92 1.44 -10.90 12.84
C GLY A 92 2.25 -10.99 11.55
N ALA A 93 2.37 -9.87 10.83
CA ALA A 93 3.04 -9.84 9.53
C ALA A 93 4.47 -10.36 9.60
N PHE A 94 4.84 -11.14 8.59
CA PHE A 94 6.24 -11.55 8.40
C PHE A 94 7.05 -10.32 7.98
N ARG A 95 8.15 -10.07 8.68
CA ARG A 95 9.02 -8.90 8.41
C ARG A 95 10.47 -9.32 8.41
N SER A 96 11.34 -8.45 7.88
CA SER A 96 12.78 -8.73 7.81
C SER A 96 13.41 -9.00 9.18
N ASP A 97 12.90 -8.39 10.25
CA ASP A 97 13.35 -8.66 11.62
C ASP A 97 12.96 -10.07 12.11
N SER A 98 12.06 -10.76 11.42
CA SER A 98 11.70 -12.15 11.70
C SER A 98 12.71 -13.16 11.15
N LEU A 99 13.68 -12.71 10.38
CA LEU A 99 14.71 -13.56 9.74
C LEU A 99 15.93 -13.82 10.61
N VAL A 100 15.85 -13.54 11.86
CA VAL A 100 16.98 -13.69 12.81
C VAL A 100 17.26 -15.15 13.14
#